data_90401d1ee20f52b16010d76d22b20d02
#
_entry.id   90401d1ee20f52b16010d76d22b20d02
#
_cell.length_a   1.000
_cell.length_b   1.000
_cell.length_c   1.000
_cell.angle_alpha   90.00
_cell.angle_beta   90.00
_cell.angle_gamma   90.00
#
_symmetry.space_group_name_H-M   'P 1'
#
loop_
_entity.id
_entity.type
_entity.pdbx_description
1 polymer ?
#
loop_
_entity_poly.entity_id
_entity_poly.type
_entity_poly.pdbx_seq_one_letter_code
_entity_poly.pdbx_strand_id
1 'polypeptide(L)'
;MRARPERGSIAPAVPVIAMALLLLGGLGIDGSRQLNARGEAVAFAEEAARAGAQGIDVAASQLALDPNLAEERVRTYCARVEQLGQVESCRFVGIRPVSDDDPRMLVVVTAVKLKIQASLLSMVGVRELSASATARARPYEGVTRPGS
;
A
#
# COMPACT_ATOMS: atom_id res chain seq x y z
N MET A 1 -42.55 52.52 -22.94
CA MET A 1 -41.23 51.87 -22.80
C MET A 1 -41.45 50.34 -22.73
N ARG A 2 -41.09 49.61 -23.79
CA ARG A 2 -41.23 48.14 -23.82
C ARG A 2 -39.90 47.55 -23.30
N ALA A 3 -39.93 46.88 -22.15
CA ALA A 3 -38.80 46.13 -21.65
C ALA A 3 -38.48 45.03 -22.67
N ARG A 4 -37.25 45.01 -23.22
CA ARG A 4 -36.74 43.88 -24.00
C ARG A 4 -36.55 42.70 -23.05
N PRO A 5 -37.10 41.50 -23.35
CA PRO A 5 -36.81 40.33 -22.57
C PRO A 5 -35.29 40.01 -22.75
N GLU A 6 -34.54 40.10 -21.68
CA GLU A 6 -33.14 39.65 -21.67
C GLU A 6 -33.16 38.11 -21.75
N ARG A 7 -32.94 37.61 -22.98
CA ARG A 7 -32.70 36.18 -23.21
C ARG A 7 -31.30 35.89 -22.79
N GLY A 8 -31.12 35.50 -21.51
CA GLY A 8 -29.86 34.99 -21.03
C GLY A 8 -29.44 33.77 -21.86
N SER A 9 -28.35 33.86 -22.57
CA SER A 9 -27.81 32.73 -23.34
C SER A 9 -27.22 31.70 -22.37
N ILE A 10 -27.77 30.50 -22.31
CA ILE A 10 -27.27 29.36 -21.54
C ILE A 10 -26.05 28.71 -22.26
N ALA A 11 -25.81 29.09 -23.53
CA ALA A 11 -24.77 28.53 -24.38
C ALA A 11 -23.37 28.47 -23.73
N PRO A 12 -22.86 29.50 -23.02
CA PRO A 12 -21.54 29.42 -22.40
C PRO A 12 -21.50 28.54 -21.14
N ALA A 13 -22.64 28.24 -20.52
CA ALA A 13 -22.70 27.41 -19.32
C ALA A 13 -22.50 25.91 -19.64
N VAL A 14 -22.94 25.44 -20.80
CA VAL A 14 -22.86 24.04 -21.21
C VAL A 14 -21.42 23.49 -21.21
N PRO A 15 -20.42 24.11 -21.86
CA PRO A 15 -19.08 23.61 -21.85
C PRO A 15 -18.42 23.64 -20.45
N VAL A 16 -18.77 24.61 -19.62
CA VAL A 16 -18.27 24.70 -18.25
C VAL A 16 -18.79 23.56 -17.40
N ILE A 17 -20.09 23.26 -17.49
CA ILE A 17 -20.72 22.13 -16.78
C ILE A 17 -20.15 20.81 -17.29
N ALA A 18 -20.01 20.64 -18.60
CA ALA A 18 -19.42 19.42 -19.18
C ALA A 18 -17.99 19.18 -18.68
N MET A 19 -17.17 20.22 -18.64
CA MET A 19 -15.81 20.14 -18.13
C MET A 19 -15.77 19.80 -16.63
N ALA A 20 -16.65 20.41 -15.84
CA ALA A 20 -16.76 20.10 -14.41
C ALA A 20 -17.16 18.63 -14.17
N LEU A 21 -18.11 18.09 -14.94
CA LEU A 21 -18.50 16.69 -14.85
C LEU A 21 -17.38 15.73 -15.26
N LEU A 22 -16.61 16.06 -16.30
CA LEU A 22 -15.44 15.28 -16.70
C LEU A 22 -14.37 15.25 -15.61
N LEU A 23 -14.10 16.39 -14.98
CA LEU A 23 -13.13 16.48 -13.89
C LEU A 23 -13.58 15.68 -12.67
N LEU A 24 -14.86 15.77 -12.29
CA LEU A 24 -15.42 15.00 -11.16
C LEU A 24 -15.39 13.50 -11.45
N GLY A 25 -15.79 13.08 -12.65
CA GLY A 25 -15.72 11.68 -13.07
C GLY A 25 -14.28 11.16 -13.06
N GLY A 26 -13.35 11.97 -13.56
CA GLY A 26 -11.91 11.65 -13.54
C GLY A 26 -11.35 11.47 -12.16
N LEU A 27 -11.71 12.36 -11.24
CA LEU A 27 -11.29 12.24 -9.85
C LEU A 27 -11.82 10.96 -9.20
N GLY A 28 -13.05 10.55 -9.53
CA GLY A 28 -13.62 9.28 -9.05
C GLY A 28 -12.84 8.07 -9.53
N ILE A 29 -12.46 8.03 -10.80
CA ILE A 29 -11.69 6.93 -11.39
C ILE A 29 -10.27 6.86 -10.82
N ASP A 30 -9.54 7.96 -10.81
CA ASP A 30 -8.17 7.99 -10.29
C ASP A 30 -8.15 7.78 -8.77
N GLY A 31 -9.16 8.26 -8.04
CA GLY A 31 -9.34 8.02 -6.62
C GLY A 31 -9.57 6.54 -6.28
N SER A 32 -10.41 5.84 -7.05
CA SER A 32 -10.63 4.40 -6.85
C SER A 32 -9.36 3.57 -7.12
N ARG A 33 -8.57 3.93 -8.14
CA ARG A 33 -7.27 3.31 -8.41
C ARG A 33 -6.29 3.52 -7.27
N GLN A 34 -6.27 4.72 -6.69
CA GLN A 34 -5.42 5.04 -5.55
C GLN A 34 -5.78 4.18 -4.32
N LEU A 35 -7.08 3.99 -4.06
CA LEU A 35 -7.54 3.13 -2.96
C LEU A 35 -7.18 1.66 -3.19
N ASN A 36 -7.37 1.14 -4.41
CA ASN A 36 -6.99 -0.21 -4.76
C ASN A 36 -5.47 -0.45 -4.59
N ALA A 37 -4.67 0.47 -5.09
CA ALA A 37 -3.22 0.38 -4.94
C ALA A 37 -2.76 0.47 -3.49
N ARG A 38 -3.49 1.21 -2.64
CA ARG A 38 -3.21 1.18 -1.20
C ARG A 38 -3.51 -0.19 -0.60
N GLY A 39 -4.60 -0.84 -1.00
CA GLY A 39 -4.92 -2.21 -0.62
C GLY A 39 -3.84 -3.20 -1.04
N GLU A 40 -3.37 -3.11 -2.28
CA GLU A 40 -2.27 -3.94 -2.80
C GLU A 40 -0.95 -3.67 -2.05
N ALA A 41 -0.62 -2.41 -1.75
CA ALA A 41 0.56 -2.07 -0.97
C ALA A 41 0.52 -2.70 0.43
N VAL A 42 -0.66 -2.71 1.07
CA VAL A 42 -0.85 -3.37 2.37
C VAL A 42 -0.64 -4.87 2.23
N ALA A 43 -1.25 -5.51 1.22
CA ALA A 43 -1.11 -6.95 0.99
C ALA A 43 0.35 -7.36 0.77
N PHE A 44 1.08 -6.66 -0.10
CA PHE A 44 2.51 -6.94 -0.31
C PHE A 44 3.35 -6.70 0.94
N ALA A 45 3.06 -5.65 1.70
CA ALA A 45 3.78 -5.39 2.95
C ALA A 45 3.52 -6.48 3.99
N GLU A 46 2.29 -6.96 4.13
CA GLU A 46 1.94 -8.04 5.04
C GLU A 46 2.60 -9.36 4.65
N GLU A 47 2.60 -9.70 3.37
CA GLU A 47 3.25 -10.91 2.88
C GLU A 47 4.76 -10.85 3.07
N ALA A 48 5.39 -9.72 2.79
CA ALA A 48 6.82 -9.50 3.05
C ALA A 48 7.13 -9.67 4.55
N ALA A 49 6.30 -9.10 5.43
CA ALA A 49 6.47 -9.24 6.87
C ALA A 49 6.30 -10.69 7.34
N ARG A 50 5.31 -11.43 6.79
CA ARG A 50 5.13 -12.87 7.06
C ARG A 50 6.31 -13.71 6.57
N ALA A 51 6.84 -13.39 5.38
CA ALA A 51 8.04 -14.07 4.88
C ALA A 51 9.22 -13.88 5.84
N GLY A 52 9.45 -12.67 6.33
CA GLY A 52 10.46 -12.37 7.33
C GLY A 52 10.22 -13.05 8.68
N ALA A 53 8.96 -13.10 9.13
CA ALA A 53 8.59 -13.75 10.38
C ALA A 53 8.81 -15.28 10.40
N GLN A 54 8.99 -15.89 9.23
CA GLN A 54 9.39 -17.30 9.09
C GLN A 54 10.92 -17.49 9.21
N GLY A 55 11.69 -16.42 9.36
CA GLY A 55 13.14 -16.45 9.58
C GLY A 55 13.49 -16.88 11.01
N ILE A 56 13.17 -18.12 11.36
CA ILE A 56 13.36 -18.70 12.70
C ILE A 56 14.59 -19.58 12.67
N ASP A 57 15.48 -19.42 13.65
CA ASP A 57 16.56 -20.35 13.89
C ASP A 57 16.03 -21.63 14.54
N VAL A 58 15.93 -22.70 13.75
CA VAL A 58 15.48 -24.02 14.22
C VAL A 58 16.55 -24.78 15.00
N ALA A 59 17.80 -24.34 14.97
CA ALA A 59 18.90 -24.95 15.72
C ALA A 59 18.96 -24.43 17.17
N ALA A 60 18.31 -23.29 17.45
CA ALA A 60 18.22 -22.74 18.79
C ALA A 60 17.27 -23.58 19.65
N SER A 61 17.61 -23.73 20.93
CA SER A 61 16.78 -24.46 21.91
C SER A 61 15.40 -23.81 22.16
N GLN A 62 15.22 -22.57 21.73
CA GLN A 62 13.96 -21.83 21.70
C GLN A 62 13.79 -21.22 20.32
N LEU A 63 12.55 -21.22 19.80
CA LEU A 63 12.21 -20.59 18.53
C LEU A 63 12.50 -19.09 18.62
N ALA A 64 13.70 -18.71 18.17
CA ALA A 64 14.14 -17.32 18.15
C ALA A 64 14.13 -16.79 16.71
N LEU A 65 13.63 -15.58 16.54
CA LEU A 65 13.71 -14.90 15.26
C LEU A 65 15.17 -14.49 15.00
N ASP A 66 15.75 -15.04 13.92
CA ASP A 66 17.07 -14.62 13.45
C ASP A 66 16.94 -13.38 12.57
N PRO A 67 17.52 -12.22 12.96
CA PRO A 67 17.42 -10.99 12.20
C PRO A 67 17.98 -11.09 10.78
N ASN A 68 19.08 -11.81 10.59
CA ASN A 68 19.71 -11.95 9.28
C ASN A 68 18.87 -12.81 8.34
N LEU A 69 18.34 -13.92 8.86
CA LEU A 69 17.48 -14.80 8.10
C LEU A 69 16.14 -14.13 7.79
N ALA A 70 15.59 -13.35 8.71
CA ALA A 70 14.37 -12.57 8.49
C ALA A 70 14.57 -11.54 7.38
N GLU A 71 15.68 -10.80 7.41
CA GLU A 71 16.00 -9.81 6.37
C GLU A 71 16.21 -10.48 5.01
N GLU A 72 16.92 -11.60 4.95
CA GLU A 72 17.16 -12.35 3.71
C GLU A 72 15.83 -12.81 3.07
N ARG A 73 14.92 -13.34 3.88
CA ARG A 73 13.60 -13.78 3.41
C ARG A 73 12.75 -12.61 2.88
N VAL A 74 12.75 -11.48 3.59
CA VAL A 74 12.09 -10.27 3.10
C VAL A 74 12.72 -9.80 1.81
N ARG A 75 14.03 -9.75 1.71
CA ARG A 75 14.75 -9.35 0.50
C ARG A 75 14.43 -10.24 -0.69
N THR A 76 14.39 -11.56 -0.48
CA THR A 76 14.03 -12.54 -1.51
C THR A 76 12.58 -12.33 -2.00
N TYR A 77 11.65 -12.08 -1.10
CA TYR A 77 10.27 -11.74 -1.46
C TYR A 77 10.20 -10.42 -2.23
N CYS A 78 10.84 -9.37 -1.72
CA CYS A 78 10.86 -8.03 -2.32
C CYS A 78 11.44 -8.06 -3.74
N ALA A 79 12.55 -8.77 -3.97
CA ALA A 79 13.13 -8.91 -5.31
C ALA A 79 12.17 -9.53 -6.33
N ARG A 80 11.28 -10.41 -5.87
CA ARG A 80 10.26 -11.03 -6.72
C ARG A 80 9.13 -10.06 -7.07
N VAL A 81 8.61 -9.32 -6.08
CA VAL A 81 7.46 -8.42 -6.31
C VAL A 81 7.86 -7.14 -7.04
N GLU A 82 9.11 -6.68 -6.91
CA GLU A 82 9.62 -5.55 -7.67
C GLU A 82 9.68 -5.83 -9.17
N GLN A 83 9.84 -7.10 -9.58
CA GLN A 83 9.79 -7.50 -10.98
C GLN A 83 8.39 -7.34 -11.62
N LEU A 84 7.33 -7.19 -10.82
CA LEU A 84 5.98 -6.94 -11.32
C LEU A 84 5.82 -5.53 -11.93
N GLY A 85 6.79 -4.64 -11.75
CA GLY A 85 6.85 -3.32 -12.38
C GLY A 85 5.96 -2.24 -11.75
N GLN A 86 5.00 -2.62 -10.91
CA GLN A 86 4.16 -1.67 -10.16
C GLN A 86 4.70 -1.35 -8.76
N VAL A 87 5.59 -2.18 -8.24
CA VAL A 87 6.26 -1.96 -6.95
C VAL A 87 7.46 -1.06 -7.16
N GLU A 88 7.42 0.15 -6.63
CA GLU A 88 8.53 1.11 -6.69
C GLU A 88 9.63 0.75 -5.69
N SER A 89 9.23 0.30 -4.49
CA SER A 89 10.17 -0.18 -3.48
C SER A 89 9.49 -1.15 -2.52
N CYS A 90 10.24 -2.16 -2.12
CA CYS A 90 9.88 -3.10 -1.06
C CYS A 90 11.10 -3.30 -0.17
N ARG A 91 10.96 -3.17 1.15
CA ARG A 91 12.11 -3.22 2.04
C ARG A 91 11.80 -3.75 3.43
N PHE A 92 12.80 -4.38 4.00
CA PHE A 92 12.88 -4.67 5.42
C PHE A 92 13.15 -3.36 6.19
N VAL A 93 12.35 -3.07 7.21
CA VAL A 93 12.52 -1.87 8.06
C VAL A 93 13.27 -2.24 9.34
N GLY A 94 13.06 -3.45 9.83
CA GLY A 94 13.72 -3.96 11.04
C GLY A 94 12.83 -4.87 11.85
N ILE A 95 13.37 -5.33 12.97
CA ILE A 95 12.65 -6.08 13.99
C ILE A 95 12.41 -5.15 15.17
N ARG A 96 11.20 -5.16 15.70
CA ARG A 96 10.80 -4.32 16.82
C ARG A 96 9.98 -5.12 17.83
N PRO A 97 9.96 -4.74 19.12
CA PRO A 97 9.01 -5.30 20.05
C PRO A 97 7.58 -4.93 19.65
N VAL A 98 6.63 -5.80 19.96
CA VAL A 98 5.19 -5.55 19.75
C VAL A 98 4.72 -4.37 20.58
N SER A 99 5.20 -4.31 21.83
CA SER A 99 4.85 -3.30 22.82
C SER A 99 6.07 -3.05 23.71
N ASP A 100 6.13 -1.85 24.27
CA ASP A 100 7.15 -1.49 25.25
C ASP A 100 7.00 -2.32 26.56
N ASP A 101 5.79 -2.80 26.84
CA ASP A 101 5.50 -3.64 28.02
C ASP A 101 5.97 -5.09 27.87
N ASP A 102 6.12 -5.59 26.63
CA ASP A 102 6.61 -6.93 26.36
C ASP A 102 7.72 -6.90 25.28
N PRO A 103 8.96 -6.61 25.69
CA PRO A 103 10.09 -6.53 24.77
C PRO A 103 10.51 -7.90 24.20
N ARG A 104 9.98 -9.01 24.71
CA ARG A 104 10.32 -10.37 24.23
C ARG A 104 9.54 -10.73 22.97
N MET A 105 8.39 -10.12 22.77
CA MET A 105 7.56 -10.39 21.60
C MET A 105 7.98 -9.52 20.44
N LEU A 106 8.76 -10.09 19.52
CA LEU A 106 9.32 -9.39 18.37
C LEU A 106 8.42 -9.50 17.13
N VAL A 107 8.39 -8.43 16.34
CA VAL A 107 7.73 -8.38 15.03
C VAL A 107 8.70 -7.92 13.94
N VAL A 108 8.57 -8.53 12.78
CA VAL A 108 9.20 -8.06 11.56
C VAL A 108 8.38 -6.92 10.98
N VAL A 109 9.03 -5.83 10.64
CA VAL A 109 8.43 -4.65 10.04
C VAL A 109 8.93 -4.48 8.62
N THR A 110 8.02 -4.30 7.69
CA THR A 110 8.29 -4.10 6.26
C THR A 110 7.58 -2.87 5.75
N ALA A 111 8.09 -2.28 4.68
CA ALA A 111 7.46 -1.16 3.99
C ALA A 111 7.46 -1.40 2.48
N VAL A 112 6.32 -1.13 1.85
CA VAL A 112 6.14 -1.25 0.40
C VAL A 112 5.57 0.05 -0.14
N LYS A 113 6.05 0.45 -1.33
CA LYS A 113 5.55 1.59 -2.09
C LYS A 113 5.22 1.15 -3.50
N LEU A 114 4.02 1.45 -3.94
CA LEU A 114 3.54 1.23 -5.29
C LEU A 114 3.51 2.54 -6.07
N LYS A 115 3.70 2.43 -7.38
CA LYS A 115 3.63 3.51 -8.34
C LYS A 115 2.49 3.22 -9.32
N ILE A 116 1.60 4.19 -9.48
CA ILE A 116 0.41 4.08 -10.30
C ILE A 116 0.42 5.21 -11.30
N GLN A 117 0.12 4.91 -12.56
CA GLN A 117 -0.08 5.96 -13.55
C GLN A 117 -1.47 6.57 -13.40
N ALA A 118 -1.52 7.89 -13.27
CA ALA A 118 -2.76 8.63 -13.28
C ALA A 118 -3.35 8.63 -14.70
N SER A 119 -4.66 8.43 -14.80
CA SER A 119 -5.34 8.44 -16.10
C SER A 119 -5.82 9.85 -16.46
N LEU A 120 -6.76 10.37 -15.72
CA LEU A 120 -7.39 11.66 -16.03
C LEU A 120 -6.68 12.83 -15.34
N LEU A 121 -6.08 12.61 -14.19
CA LEU A 121 -5.24 13.61 -13.54
C LEU A 121 -3.97 13.94 -14.35
N SER A 122 -3.57 13.07 -15.29
CA SER A 122 -2.47 13.36 -16.22
C SER A 122 -2.76 14.54 -17.13
N MET A 123 -4.04 14.83 -17.42
CA MET A 123 -4.46 15.99 -18.21
C MET A 123 -4.21 17.32 -17.49
N VAL A 124 -4.18 17.32 -16.17
CA VAL A 124 -3.87 18.48 -15.32
C VAL A 124 -2.44 18.45 -14.77
N GLY A 125 -1.58 17.60 -15.35
CA GLY A 125 -0.14 17.58 -15.05
C GLY A 125 0.28 16.56 -13.97
N VAL A 126 -0.65 15.84 -13.32
CA VAL A 126 -0.32 14.79 -12.35
C VAL A 126 -0.22 13.45 -13.09
N ARG A 127 1.01 13.02 -13.38
CA ARG A 127 1.25 11.80 -14.17
C ARG A 127 1.30 10.53 -13.35
N GLU A 128 1.71 10.63 -12.10
CA GLU A 128 1.97 9.47 -11.24
C GLU A 128 1.37 9.70 -9.85
N LEU A 129 0.79 8.65 -9.33
CA LEU A 129 0.30 8.55 -7.96
C LEU A 129 1.10 7.47 -7.25
N SER A 130 1.30 7.59 -5.95
CA SER A 130 1.96 6.56 -5.16
C SER A 130 1.08 6.12 -3.99
N ALA A 131 1.14 4.83 -3.68
CA ALA A 131 0.54 4.27 -2.49
C ALA A 131 1.62 3.58 -1.66
N SER A 132 1.64 3.80 -0.36
CA SER A 132 2.60 3.17 0.52
C SER A 132 1.91 2.53 1.72
N ALA A 133 2.47 1.41 2.18
CA ALA A 133 2.02 0.72 3.36
C ALA A 133 3.21 0.18 4.16
N THR A 134 2.99 0.05 5.46
CA THR A 134 3.90 -0.61 6.38
C THR A 134 3.12 -1.70 7.10
N ALA A 135 3.69 -2.89 7.18
CA ALA A 135 3.08 -4.01 7.85
C ALA A 135 4.00 -4.61 8.92
N ARG A 136 3.41 -5.38 9.82
CA ARG A 136 4.10 -6.07 10.90
C ARG A 136 3.61 -7.50 10.97
N ALA A 137 4.53 -8.45 11.12
CA ALA A 137 4.21 -9.84 11.37
C ALA A 137 5.08 -10.40 12.48
N ARG A 138 4.48 -11.25 13.30
CA ARG A 138 5.19 -12.00 14.34
C ARG A 138 5.41 -13.43 13.89
N PRO A 139 6.45 -14.10 14.34
CA PRO A 139 6.58 -15.54 14.22
C PRO A 139 5.36 -16.22 14.84
N TYR A 140 4.82 -17.21 14.14
CA TYR A 140 3.72 -18.00 14.67
C TYR A 140 4.29 -19.21 15.40
N GLU A 141 4.16 -19.23 16.70
CA GLU A 141 4.39 -20.46 17.47
C GLU A 141 3.22 -21.41 17.19
N GLY A 142 3.50 -22.50 16.49
CA GLY A 142 2.51 -23.56 16.29
C GLY A 142 1.97 -24.03 17.64
N VAL A 143 0.69 -24.42 17.67
CA VAL A 143 0.05 -24.96 18.86
C VAL A 143 0.82 -26.22 19.31
N THR A 144 1.61 -26.10 20.34
CA THR A 144 2.50 -27.18 20.83
C THR A 144 1.79 -28.27 21.62
N ARG A 145 0.46 -28.14 21.90
CA ARG A 145 -0.35 -29.23 22.48
C ARG A 145 -1.84 -29.05 22.16
N PRO A 146 -2.52 -30.07 21.60
CA PRO A 146 -3.94 -30.25 21.87
C PRO A 146 -4.09 -30.52 23.37
N GLY A 147 -4.93 -29.75 24.02
CA GLY A 147 -5.16 -29.89 25.47
C GLY A 147 -5.51 -31.28 25.84
N SER A 148 -4.79 -31.82 26.82
CA SER A 148 -5.14 -32.96 27.61
C SER A 148 -6.20 -32.58 28.63
#